data_8376f92daf4eede4ac4c7eba66420d19
#
_entry.id   8376f92daf4eede4ac4c7eba66420d19
#
_cell.length_a   1.000
_cell.length_b   1.000
_cell.length_c   1.000
_cell.angle_alpha   90.00
_cell.angle_beta   90.00
_cell.angle_gamma   90.00
#
_symmetry.space_group_name_H-M   'P 1'
#
loop_
_entity.id
_entity.type
_entity.pdbx_description
1 polymer ?
#
loop_
_entity_poly.entity_id
_entity_poly.type
_entity_poly.pdbx_seq_one_letter_code
_entity_poly.pdbx_strand_id
1 'polypeptide(L)'
;MTIAEVSKKFGISSTTLRYYEKIGLMNPVAKNISGHRDYQEPDLRRINFIKCMRAAGMTIEQIKLYVDLFNEGEHTISQRKDIMIEQLGNL
;
A
#
# COMPACT_ATOMS: atom_id res chain seq x y z
N MET A 1 -2.75 -14.96 -5.46
CA MET A 1 -3.90 -15.02 -4.54
C MET A 1 -5.07 -14.22 -5.11
N THR A 2 -6.28 -14.68 -4.87
CA THR A 2 -7.49 -13.93 -5.25
C THR A 2 -7.71 -12.75 -4.29
N ILE A 3 -8.53 -11.77 -4.71
CA ILE A 3 -8.86 -10.64 -3.84
C ILE A 3 -9.59 -11.11 -2.57
N ALA A 4 -10.40 -12.15 -2.65
CA ALA A 4 -11.08 -12.72 -1.49
C ALA A 4 -10.08 -13.31 -0.48
N GLU A 5 -9.08 -14.04 -0.96
CA GLU A 5 -8.03 -14.61 -0.13
C GLU A 5 -7.19 -13.52 0.54
N VAL A 6 -6.84 -12.48 -0.21
CA VAL A 6 -6.06 -11.34 0.32
C VAL A 6 -6.87 -10.58 1.36
N SER A 7 -8.15 -10.33 1.07
CA SER A 7 -9.06 -9.67 2.01
C SER A 7 -9.12 -10.41 3.34
N LYS A 8 -9.25 -11.72 3.29
CA LYS A 8 -9.28 -12.56 4.48
C LYS A 8 -7.96 -12.56 5.24
N LYS A 9 -6.84 -12.68 4.50
CA LYS A 9 -5.51 -12.74 5.09
C LYS A 9 -5.15 -11.46 5.84
N PHE A 10 -5.44 -10.31 5.28
CA PHE A 10 -5.03 -9.02 5.84
C PHE A 10 -6.14 -8.32 6.63
N GLY A 11 -7.36 -8.83 6.61
CA GLY A 11 -8.47 -8.19 7.30
C GLY A 11 -8.89 -6.86 6.66
N ILE A 12 -8.73 -6.74 5.35
CA ILE A 12 -9.05 -5.53 4.59
C ILE A 12 -10.13 -5.89 3.57
N SER A 13 -11.19 -5.09 3.49
CA SER A 13 -12.30 -5.40 2.57
C SER A 13 -11.83 -5.36 1.11
N SER A 14 -12.49 -6.13 0.26
CA SER A 14 -12.22 -6.14 -1.18
C SER A 14 -12.41 -4.74 -1.79
N THR A 15 -13.40 -4.00 -1.31
CA THR A 15 -13.66 -2.63 -1.75
C THR A 15 -12.47 -1.72 -1.43
N THR A 16 -11.90 -1.84 -0.23
CA THR A 16 -10.74 -1.06 0.18
C THR A 16 -9.51 -1.42 -0.65
N LEU A 17 -9.30 -2.71 -0.94
CA LEU A 17 -8.18 -3.15 -1.77
C LEU A 17 -8.28 -2.56 -3.18
N ARG A 18 -9.47 -2.54 -3.78
CA ARG A 18 -9.70 -1.90 -5.07
C ARG A 18 -9.47 -0.40 -5.02
N TYR A 19 -9.87 0.24 -3.92
CA TYR A 19 -9.66 1.66 -3.70
C TYR A 19 -8.16 1.99 -3.64
N TYR A 20 -7.36 1.20 -2.95
CA TYR A 20 -5.90 1.40 -2.88
C TYR A 20 -5.27 1.37 -4.27
N GLU A 21 -5.73 0.48 -5.13
CA GLU A 21 -5.26 0.40 -6.51
C GLU A 21 -5.70 1.63 -7.30
N LYS A 22 -6.95 2.04 -7.12
CA LYS A 22 -7.55 3.19 -7.83
C LYS A 22 -6.81 4.50 -7.55
N ILE A 23 -6.44 4.74 -6.29
CA ILE A 23 -5.76 6.00 -5.92
C ILE A 23 -4.25 5.94 -6.06
N GLY A 24 -3.70 4.81 -6.52
CA GLY A 24 -2.27 4.68 -6.76
C GLY A 24 -1.44 4.36 -5.53
N LEU A 25 -2.06 3.91 -4.42
CA LEU A 25 -1.31 3.39 -3.28
C LEU A 25 -0.62 2.08 -3.63
N MET A 26 -1.18 1.35 -4.57
CA MET A 26 -0.64 0.12 -5.11
C MET A 26 -0.51 0.24 -6.62
N ASN A 27 0.45 -0.47 -7.19
CA ASN A 27 0.49 -0.65 -8.64
C ASN A 27 -0.72 -1.49 -9.08
N PRO A 28 -1.19 -1.30 -10.34
CA PRO A 28 -2.27 -2.15 -10.85
C PRO A 28 -1.93 -3.62 -10.71
N VAL A 29 -2.86 -4.39 -10.14
CA VAL A 29 -2.68 -5.83 -9.95
C VAL A 29 -2.92 -6.54 -11.28
N ALA A 30 -1.99 -7.43 -11.66
CA ALA A 30 -2.13 -8.23 -12.87
C ALA A 30 -3.35 -9.13 -12.77
N LYS A 31 -4.03 -9.34 -13.89
CA LYS A 31 -5.20 -10.21 -13.95
C LYS A 31 -4.81 -11.55 -14.56
N ASN A 32 -5.49 -12.61 -14.11
CA ASN A 32 -5.30 -13.93 -14.69
C ASN A 32 -6.08 -14.07 -16.01
N ILE A 33 -6.02 -15.25 -16.61
CA ILE A 33 -6.69 -15.52 -17.89
C ILE A 33 -8.20 -15.24 -17.83
N SER A 34 -8.81 -15.46 -16.66
CA SER A 34 -10.25 -15.24 -16.47
C SER A 34 -10.61 -13.78 -16.20
N GLY A 35 -9.63 -12.87 -16.19
CA GLY A 35 -9.87 -11.46 -15.95
C GLY A 35 -9.99 -11.08 -14.47
N HIS A 36 -9.68 -11.99 -13.56
CA HIS A 36 -9.69 -11.71 -12.12
C HIS A 36 -8.30 -11.28 -11.64
N ARG A 37 -8.27 -10.40 -10.63
CA ARG A 37 -7.01 -9.96 -10.03
C ARG A 37 -6.27 -11.14 -9.41
N ASP A 38 -4.98 -11.23 -9.72
CA ASP A 38 -4.09 -12.26 -9.19
C ASP A 38 -2.96 -11.59 -8.43
N TYR A 39 -3.13 -11.46 -7.11
CA TYR A 39 -2.17 -10.77 -6.24
C TYR A 39 -0.88 -11.59 -6.14
N GLN A 40 0.22 -10.96 -6.50
CA GLN A 40 1.56 -11.54 -6.46
C GLN A 40 2.31 -11.08 -5.20
N GLU A 41 3.48 -11.66 -4.95
CA GLU A 41 4.27 -11.36 -3.76
C GLU A 41 4.55 -9.86 -3.57
N PRO A 42 4.94 -9.09 -4.61
CA PRO A 42 5.13 -7.64 -4.45
C PRO A 42 3.86 -6.91 -4.01
N ASP A 43 2.70 -7.35 -4.50
CA ASP A 43 1.41 -6.77 -4.10
C ASP A 43 1.13 -7.02 -2.63
N LEU A 44 1.41 -8.24 -2.17
CA LEU A 44 1.19 -8.61 -0.77
C LEU A 44 2.11 -7.81 0.17
N ARG A 45 3.36 -7.59 -0.23
CA ARG A 45 4.29 -6.77 0.52
C ARG A 45 3.82 -5.32 0.62
N ARG A 46 3.28 -4.77 -0.47
CA ARG A 46 2.74 -3.40 -0.46
C ARG A 46 1.52 -3.30 0.45
N ILE A 47 0.63 -4.27 0.42
CA ILE A 47 -0.55 -4.30 1.29
C ILE A 47 -0.13 -4.36 2.76
N ASN A 48 0.84 -5.21 3.08
CA ASN A 48 1.36 -5.31 4.44
C ASN A 48 1.97 -3.99 4.90
N PHE A 49 2.71 -3.31 4.04
CA PHE A 49 3.28 -2.00 4.32
C PHE A 49 2.17 -0.99 4.64
N ILE A 50 1.14 -0.92 3.82
CA ILE A 50 0.01 0.00 4.03
C ILE A 50 -0.67 -0.29 5.37
N LYS A 51 -0.91 -1.57 5.66
CA LYS A 51 -1.53 -2.00 6.91
C LYS A 51 -0.70 -1.57 8.12
N CYS A 52 0.62 -1.78 8.07
CA CYS A 52 1.53 -1.39 9.15
C CYS A 52 1.56 0.13 9.34
N MET A 53 1.58 0.89 8.26
CA MET A 53 1.61 2.36 8.35
C MET A 53 0.30 2.90 8.90
N ARG A 54 -0.83 2.32 8.53
CA ARG A 54 -2.13 2.69 9.09
C ARG A 54 -2.18 2.38 10.59
N ALA A 55 -1.66 1.23 10.99
CA ALA A 55 -1.59 0.85 12.42
C ALA A 55 -0.71 1.82 13.21
N ALA A 56 0.31 2.38 12.57
CA ALA A 56 1.20 3.38 13.19
C ALA A 56 0.59 4.80 13.22
N GLY A 57 -0.64 4.97 12.72
CA GLY A 57 -1.34 6.25 12.77
C GLY A 57 -1.22 7.13 11.54
N MET A 58 -0.59 6.65 10.46
CA MET A 58 -0.49 7.42 9.22
C MET A 58 -1.84 7.46 8.50
N THR A 59 -2.17 8.63 7.95
CA THR A 59 -3.36 8.77 7.09
C THR A 59 -3.07 8.18 5.70
N ILE A 60 -4.14 7.93 4.94
CA ILE A 60 -4.02 7.47 3.56
C ILE A 60 -3.23 8.49 2.72
N GLU A 61 -3.48 9.79 2.90
CA GLU A 61 -2.76 10.84 2.18
C GLU A 61 -1.26 10.82 2.48
N GLN A 62 -0.88 10.61 3.74
CA GLN A 62 0.53 10.53 4.15
C GLN A 62 1.21 9.31 3.55
N ILE A 63 0.53 8.17 3.56
CA ILE A 63 1.06 6.94 2.95
C ILE A 63 1.21 7.14 1.44
N LYS A 64 0.23 7.76 0.80
CA LYS A 64 0.26 8.04 -0.64
C LYS A 64 1.46 8.92 -1.00
N LEU A 65 1.70 9.97 -0.21
CA LEU A 65 2.86 10.84 -0.41
C LEU A 65 4.16 10.05 -0.29
N TYR A 66 4.28 9.19 0.72
CA TYR A 66 5.46 8.35 0.89
C TYR A 66 5.67 7.42 -0.32
N VAL A 67 4.60 6.79 -0.80
CA VAL A 67 4.65 5.88 -1.96
C VAL A 67 5.06 6.65 -3.22
N ASP A 68 4.52 7.84 -3.43
CA ASP A 68 4.86 8.66 -4.60
C ASP A 68 6.33 9.05 -4.58
N LEU A 69 6.86 9.45 -3.42
CA LEU A 69 8.28 9.78 -3.26
C LEU A 69 9.17 8.56 -3.48
N PHE A 70 8.75 7.40 -2.99
CA PHE A 70 9.47 6.14 -3.24
C PHE A 70 9.58 5.85 -4.72
N ASN A 71 8.52 6.09 -5.49
CA ASN A 71 8.49 5.86 -6.94
C ASN A 71 9.38 6.85 -7.70
N GLU A 72 9.71 8.00 -7.11
CA GLU A 72 10.62 8.97 -7.72
C GLU A 72 12.10 8.57 -7.63
N GLY A 73 12.44 7.61 -6.73
CA GLY A 73 13.77 7.05 -6.63
C GLY A 73 14.56 7.47 -5.40
N GLU A 74 15.87 7.22 -5.43
CA GLU A 74 16.75 7.39 -4.26
C GLU A 74 16.87 8.82 -3.75
N HIS A 75 16.72 9.81 -4.62
CA HIS A 75 16.84 11.22 -4.22
C HIS A 75 15.74 11.64 -3.22
N THR A 76 14.72 10.81 -3.03
CA THR A 76 13.61 11.08 -2.08
C THR A 76 13.80 10.42 -0.72
N ILE A 77 14.91 9.69 -0.49
CA ILE A 77 15.13 8.92 0.74
C ILE A 77 15.00 9.81 1.99
N SER A 78 15.63 10.98 1.98
CA SER A 78 15.60 11.90 3.11
C SER A 78 14.17 12.36 3.41
N GLN A 79 13.40 12.70 2.38
CA GLN A 79 12.01 13.13 2.52
C GLN A 79 11.13 12.00 3.08
N ARG A 80 11.33 10.77 2.62
CA ARG A 80 10.59 9.61 3.13
C ARG A 80 10.89 9.35 4.61
N LYS A 81 12.16 9.50 5.00
CA LYS A 81 12.58 9.38 6.40
C LYS A 81 11.90 10.44 7.27
N ASP A 82 11.85 11.67 6.80
CA ASP A 82 11.23 12.76 7.55
C ASP A 82 9.74 12.50 7.78
N ILE A 83 9.03 12.01 6.78
CA ILE A 83 7.61 11.64 6.90
C ILE A 83 7.43 10.56 7.97
N MET A 84 8.25 9.51 7.94
CA MET A 84 8.18 8.42 8.90
C MET A 84 8.47 8.88 10.31
N ILE A 85 9.52 9.68 10.49
CA ILE A 85 9.92 10.22 11.80
C ILE A 85 8.81 11.10 12.37
N GLU A 86 8.23 11.98 11.56
CA GLU A 86 7.15 12.85 11.99
C GLU A 86 5.95 12.06 12.52
N GLN A 87 5.53 11.02 11.79
CA GLN A 87 4.38 10.21 12.19
C GLN A 87 4.69 9.35 13.43
N LEU A 88 5.84 8.71 13.47
CA LEU A 88 6.22 7.87 14.60
C LEU A 88 6.52 8.70 15.84
N GLY A 89 7.04 9.91 15.67
CA GLY A 89 7.32 10.84 16.78
C GLY A 89 6.07 11.34 17.47
N ASN A 90 4.90 11.25 16.83
CA ASN A 90 3.64 11.69 17.40
C ASN A 90 2.89 10.56 18.15
N LEU A 91 3.48 9.38 18.17
CA LEU A 91 2.92 8.25 18.91
C LEU A 91 3.41 8.26 20.34
#